data_6c2eb2b39f4a9c89c03b8da00d77d00e
#
_entry.id   6c2eb2b39f4a9c89c03b8da00d77d00e
#
_cell.length_a   1.000
_cell.length_b   1.000
_cell.length_c   1.000
_cell.angle_alpha   90.00
_cell.angle_beta   90.00
_cell.angle_gamma   90.00
#
_symmetry.space_group_name_H-M   'P 1'
#
loop_
_entity.id
_entity.type
_entity.pdbx_description
1 polymer ?
#
loop_
_entity_poly.entity_id
_entity_poly.type
_entity_poly.pdbx_seq_one_letter_code
_entity_poly.pdbx_strand_id
1 'polypeptide(L)'
;YARAQGLVTQSLQQLDAGVVSEVIALKVRAQCEMQGDQDFGAGKKTLLAALKLPEVQWAKPSIRVMLGDCCRSLGEPVEALRSFEEVAQEDAVDGLLRATAFLNCGLTYFYDLKQPEKSKKFFAEAVRLNPLLAEEVRTHLDEVPSRSKTMFLAHYMPWYASPPRSKDWGWHWTMNHFDPKKQKNGRREIASQFYPIIGPYDSGDPTVIEYHLLLMKLAGIDGVVVDWYGRADCYDYKKLHENVVLLVNMVEKYQMKFLICYEDQSINALVEQKVIPHASRVSRATNELNWFQRDSYVRLQGQPVLLSFGHGGLNDDEWQNVLSRSESPILWLSEHTPRPGAFGAFDWPIPVKGLSQVRQFSDESKHWQCSIPVIFPRFVDVYKQAGVQASYAEIEDNNGETFRLSADEAVRAHGQIVQIATWNDWGEGTQIEPSREFGYRDLECLQLLRQDQEDEQFQMSKASLRLPYRLLLLRRAGRGNDATLDQIARQMSLGKVKEARQMLESVERDN
;
A
#
# COMPACT_ATOMS: atom_id res chain seq x y z
N TYR A 1 17.35 -7.17 -7.33
CA TYR A 1 16.83 -8.21 -8.24
C TYR A 1 17.67 -8.30 -9.51
N ALA A 2 17.81 -7.23 -10.31
CA ALA A 2 18.66 -7.25 -11.53
C ALA A 2 20.11 -7.70 -11.28
N ARG A 3 20.67 -7.37 -10.10
CA ARG A 3 21.98 -7.84 -9.66
C ARG A 3 21.98 -9.33 -9.31
N ALA A 4 20.90 -9.84 -8.70
CA ALA A 4 20.72 -11.26 -8.41
C ALA A 4 20.52 -12.05 -9.72
N GLN A 5 19.73 -11.54 -10.66
CA GLN A 5 19.57 -12.10 -12.01
C GLN A 5 20.92 -12.17 -12.76
N GLY A 6 21.70 -11.08 -12.72
CA GLY A 6 23.04 -11.04 -13.33
C GLY A 6 24.01 -12.03 -12.71
N LEU A 7 24.04 -12.15 -11.38
CA LEU A 7 24.90 -13.10 -10.65
C LEU A 7 24.47 -14.55 -10.91
N VAL A 8 23.17 -14.84 -10.93
CA VAL A 8 22.66 -16.19 -11.25
C VAL A 8 22.97 -16.58 -12.69
N THR A 9 22.75 -15.67 -13.66
CA THR A 9 23.10 -15.90 -15.06
C THR A 9 24.60 -16.13 -15.23
N GLN A 10 25.45 -15.35 -14.54
CA GLN A 10 26.90 -15.48 -14.58
C GLN A 10 27.40 -16.76 -13.88
N SER A 11 26.79 -17.15 -12.76
CA SER A 11 27.09 -18.40 -12.05
C SER A 11 26.64 -19.63 -12.84
N LEU A 12 25.52 -19.56 -13.54
CA LEU A 12 25.03 -20.66 -14.39
C LEU A 12 25.83 -20.81 -15.66
N GLN A 13 26.47 -19.77 -16.18
CA GLN A 13 27.44 -19.86 -17.30
C GLN A 13 28.79 -20.51 -16.89
N GLN A 14 29.09 -20.53 -15.59
CA GLN A 14 30.32 -21.10 -15.05
C GLN A 14 30.19 -22.54 -14.51
N LEU A 15 28.94 -23.03 -14.35
CA LEU A 15 28.67 -24.42 -13.97
C LEU A 15 28.59 -25.29 -15.23
N ASP A 16 29.33 -26.40 -15.24
CA ASP A 16 29.15 -27.44 -16.25
C ASP A 16 27.68 -27.89 -16.27
N ALA A 17 26.98 -27.52 -17.34
CA ALA A 17 25.53 -27.52 -17.38
C ALA A 17 24.97 -28.95 -17.48
N GLY A 18 24.75 -29.56 -16.33
CA GLY A 18 23.85 -30.71 -16.21
C GLY A 18 22.37 -30.26 -16.08
N VAL A 19 21.43 -31.15 -16.32
CA VAL A 19 19.97 -30.89 -16.27
C VAL A 19 19.50 -30.31 -14.91
N VAL A 20 20.19 -30.62 -13.83
CA VAL A 20 19.96 -30.04 -12.50
C VAL A 20 20.18 -28.51 -12.50
N SER A 21 21.17 -28.03 -13.22
CA SER A 21 21.45 -26.61 -13.38
C SER A 21 20.35 -25.91 -14.18
N GLU A 22 19.79 -26.55 -15.19
CA GLU A 22 18.69 -26.02 -16.00
C GLU A 22 17.40 -25.89 -15.19
N VAL A 23 17.05 -26.89 -14.38
CA VAL A 23 15.90 -26.84 -13.46
C VAL A 23 16.02 -25.68 -12.46
N ILE A 24 17.21 -25.51 -11.86
CA ILE A 24 17.48 -24.39 -10.93
C ILE A 24 17.36 -23.06 -11.66
N ALA A 25 17.92 -22.93 -12.86
CA ALA A 25 17.87 -21.71 -13.65
C ALA A 25 16.44 -21.30 -13.98
N LEU A 26 15.61 -22.24 -14.42
CA LEU A 26 14.20 -21.97 -14.73
C LEU A 26 13.42 -21.62 -13.45
N LYS A 27 13.67 -22.30 -12.33
CA LYS A 27 13.02 -21.95 -11.05
C LYS A 27 13.36 -20.53 -10.59
N VAL A 28 14.63 -20.13 -10.65
CA VAL A 28 15.05 -18.78 -10.29
C VAL A 28 14.50 -17.74 -11.27
N ARG A 29 14.49 -18.05 -12.57
CA ARG A 29 13.90 -17.20 -13.59
C ARG A 29 12.41 -16.98 -13.32
N ALA A 30 11.64 -18.04 -13.07
CA ALA A 30 10.25 -17.93 -12.73
C ALA A 30 10.01 -17.08 -11.48
N GLN A 31 10.86 -17.24 -10.44
CA GLN A 31 10.81 -16.43 -9.24
C GLN A 31 11.08 -14.95 -9.53
N CYS A 32 12.00 -14.63 -10.44
CA CYS A 32 12.23 -13.26 -10.89
C CYS A 32 11.04 -12.69 -11.66
N GLU A 33 10.45 -13.47 -12.56
CA GLU A 33 9.26 -13.09 -13.33
C GLU A 33 8.07 -12.84 -12.39
N MET A 34 7.87 -13.67 -11.36
CA MET A 34 6.79 -13.52 -10.38
C MET A 34 7.00 -12.37 -9.40
N GLN A 35 8.17 -12.26 -8.81
CA GLN A 35 8.46 -11.34 -7.71
C GLN A 35 9.12 -10.04 -8.17
N GLY A 36 9.93 -10.09 -9.24
CA GLY A 36 10.65 -8.94 -9.79
C GLY A 36 9.84 -8.16 -10.81
N ASP A 37 9.38 -8.87 -11.84
CA ASP A 37 8.68 -8.27 -12.98
C ASP A 37 7.15 -8.27 -12.78
N GLN A 38 6.65 -8.99 -11.77
CA GLN A 38 5.22 -9.18 -11.48
C GLN A 38 4.46 -9.82 -12.66
N ASP A 39 5.18 -10.53 -13.55
CA ASP A 39 4.60 -11.24 -14.68
C ASP A 39 4.33 -12.71 -14.31
N PHE A 40 3.21 -12.95 -13.66
CA PHE A 40 2.78 -14.31 -13.29
C PHE A 40 2.49 -15.19 -14.49
N GLY A 41 2.16 -14.59 -15.65
CA GLY A 41 1.96 -15.34 -16.90
C GLY A 41 3.27 -15.89 -17.44
N ALA A 42 4.32 -15.08 -17.47
CA ALA A 42 5.67 -15.54 -17.81
C ALA A 42 6.19 -16.56 -16.79
N GLY A 43 6.04 -16.29 -15.48
CA GLY A 43 6.42 -17.22 -14.42
C GLY A 43 5.74 -18.59 -14.58
N LYS A 44 4.42 -18.61 -14.79
CA LYS A 44 3.66 -19.85 -15.08
C LYS A 44 4.23 -20.61 -16.27
N LYS A 45 4.52 -19.93 -17.39
CA LYS A 45 5.09 -20.53 -18.59
C LYS A 45 6.47 -21.15 -18.32
N THR A 46 7.32 -20.43 -17.60
CA THR A 46 8.66 -20.88 -17.22
C THR A 46 8.61 -22.11 -16.30
N LEU A 47 7.71 -22.13 -15.30
CA LEU A 47 7.53 -23.28 -14.40
C LEU A 47 7.00 -24.52 -15.14
N LEU A 48 6.07 -24.33 -16.08
CA LEU A 48 5.56 -25.41 -16.92
C LEU A 48 6.65 -25.98 -17.85
N ALA A 49 7.59 -25.15 -18.31
CA ALA A 49 8.74 -25.63 -19.06
C ALA A 49 9.69 -26.45 -18.16
N ALA A 50 9.96 -26.00 -16.95
CA ALA A 50 10.76 -26.72 -15.98
C ALA A 50 10.19 -28.12 -15.64
N LEU A 51 8.86 -28.21 -15.50
CA LEU A 51 8.17 -29.49 -15.22
C LEU A 51 8.29 -30.54 -16.36
N LYS A 52 8.68 -30.14 -17.57
CA LYS A 52 8.89 -31.05 -18.71
C LYS A 52 10.29 -31.66 -18.76
N LEU A 53 11.22 -31.16 -17.95
CA LEU A 53 12.58 -31.69 -17.94
C LEU A 53 12.61 -33.10 -17.32
N PRO A 54 13.37 -34.05 -17.88
CA PRO A 54 13.36 -35.44 -17.42
C PRO A 54 13.78 -35.64 -15.96
N GLU A 55 14.67 -34.78 -15.47
CA GLU A 55 15.30 -34.93 -14.15
C GLU A 55 14.73 -33.94 -13.12
N VAL A 56 13.52 -33.41 -13.34
CA VAL A 56 12.86 -32.42 -12.45
C VAL A 56 12.36 -33.05 -11.14
N GLN A 57 12.39 -34.37 -10.98
CA GLN A 57 11.69 -35.10 -9.90
C GLN A 57 11.99 -34.53 -8.50
N TRP A 58 13.24 -34.22 -8.19
CA TRP A 58 13.63 -33.67 -6.88
C TRP A 58 13.09 -32.25 -6.61
N ALA A 59 12.87 -31.44 -7.66
CA ALA A 59 12.37 -30.07 -7.56
C ALA A 59 10.87 -29.95 -7.86
N LYS A 60 10.26 -31.00 -8.41
CA LYS A 60 8.88 -31.01 -8.86
C LYS A 60 7.88 -30.52 -7.81
N PRO A 61 7.94 -30.94 -6.54
CA PRO A 61 7.01 -30.44 -5.54
C PRO A 61 7.12 -28.93 -5.33
N SER A 62 8.33 -28.39 -5.19
CA SER A 62 8.52 -26.95 -4.98
C SER A 62 8.13 -26.12 -6.20
N ILE A 63 8.36 -26.63 -7.43
CA ILE A 63 7.91 -25.99 -8.67
C ILE A 63 6.38 -25.97 -8.76
N ARG A 64 5.71 -27.03 -8.31
CA ARG A 64 4.24 -27.10 -8.27
C ARG A 64 3.64 -26.11 -7.28
N VAL A 65 4.24 -25.93 -6.10
CA VAL A 65 3.79 -24.89 -5.16
C VAL A 65 3.90 -23.50 -5.82
N MET A 66 5.04 -23.18 -6.44
CA MET A 66 5.20 -21.91 -7.17
C MET A 66 4.21 -21.75 -8.34
N LEU A 67 3.92 -22.84 -9.07
CA LEU A 67 2.93 -22.84 -10.13
C LEU A 67 1.52 -22.56 -9.60
N GLY A 68 1.16 -23.15 -8.47
CA GLY A 68 -0.08 -22.87 -7.78
C GLY A 68 -0.22 -21.39 -7.38
N ASP A 69 0.87 -20.79 -6.87
CA ASP A 69 0.91 -19.36 -6.53
C ASP A 69 0.73 -18.48 -7.78
N CYS A 70 1.36 -18.84 -8.92
CA CYS A 70 1.10 -18.17 -10.19
C CYS A 70 -0.37 -18.25 -10.60
N CYS A 71 -0.97 -19.46 -10.53
CA CYS A 71 -2.36 -19.67 -10.93
C CYS A 71 -3.32 -18.87 -10.04
N ARG A 72 -3.09 -18.82 -8.72
CA ARG A 72 -3.87 -17.96 -7.81
C ARG A 72 -3.77 -16.48 -8.22
N SER A 73 -2.55 -16.00 -8.45
CA SER A 73 -2.31 -14.61 -8.86
C SER A 73 -2.94 -14.25 -10.21
N LEU A 74 -3.14 -15.21 -11.08
CA LEU A 74 -3.83 -15.07 -12.37
C LEU A 74 -5.35 -15.21 -12.27
N GLY A 75 -5.90 -15.53 -11.08
CA GLY A 75 -7.32 -15.77 -10.88
C GLY A 75 -7.78 -17.12 -11.42
N GLU A 76 -6.91 -18.13 -11.37
CA GLU A 76 -7.16 -19.51 -11.82
C GLU A 76 -7.15 -20.47 -10.60
N PRO A 77 -8.10 -20.38 -9.66
CA PRO A 77 -8.05 -21.11 -8.40
C PRO A 77 -8.15 -22.63 -8.55
N VAL A 78 -8.81 -23.13 -9.60
CA VAL A 78 -8.93 -24.58 -9.84
C VAL A 78 -7.59 -25.20 -10.26
N GLU A 79 -6.85 -24.52 -11.12
CA GLU A 79 -5.50 -24.93 -11.54
C GLU A 79 -4.50 -24.80 -10.38
N ALA A 80 -4.66 -23.77 -9.54
CA ALA A 80 -3.88 -23.61 -8.33
C ALA A 80 -4.08 -24.78 -7.37
N LEU A 81 -5.32 -25.15 -7.06
CA LEU A 81 -5.64 -26.30 -6.22
C LEU A 81 -5.03 -27.58 -6.74
N ARG A 82 -5.14 -27.86 -8.05
CA ARG A 82 -4.52 -29.04 -8.64
C ARG A 82 -3.03 -29.11 -8.34
N SER A 83 -2.34 -27.98 -8.50
CA SER A 83 -0.90 -27.89 -8.27
C SER A 83 -0.54 -28.08 -6.80
N PHE A 84 -1.32 -27.52 -5.88
CA PHE A 84 -1.09 -27.67 -4.42
C PHE A 84 -1.48 -29.06 -3.93
N GLU A 85 -2.63 -29.62 -4.33
CA GLU A 85 -3.12 -30.94 -3.89
C GLU A 85 -2.17 -32.05 -4.32
N GLU A 86 -1.58 -31.98 -5.51
CA GLU A 86 -0.57 -32.95 -5.94
C GLU A 86 0.63 -33.00 -4.97
N VAL A 87 1.06 -31.86 -4.43
CA VAL A 87 2.17 -31.79 -3.45
C VAL A 87 1.69 -32.21 -2.05
N ALA A 88 0.53 -31.74 -1.65
CA ALA A 88 -0.04 -32.02 -0.33
C ALA A 88 -0.26 -33.52 -0.06
N GLN A 89 -0.64 -34.27 -1.09
CA GLN A 89 -0.99 -35.69 -1.02
C GLN A 89 0.22 -36.64 -1.26
N GLU A 90 1.37 -36.14 -1.65
CA GLU A 90 2.56 -36.95 -1.97
C GLU A 90 3.39 -37.21 -0.70
N ASP A 91 3.28 -38.41 -0.14
CA ASP A 91 3.93 -38.77 1.16
C ASP A 91 5.47 -38.73 1.12
N ALA A 92 6.07 -38.84 -0.06
CA ALA A 92 7.52 -38.74 -0.23
C ALA A 92 8.07 -37.30 -0.13
N VAL A 93 7.17 -36.29 -0.15
CA VAL A 93 7.54 -34.88 -0.04
C VAL A 93 7.80 -34.49 1.41
N ASP A 94 8.79 -33.60 1.61
CA ASP A 94 9.11 -33.05 2.92
C ASP A 94 7.87 -32.46 3.63
N GLY A 95 7.76 -32.74 4.92
CA GLY A 95 6.59 -32.36 5.72
C GLY A 95 6.32 -30.86 5.76
N LEU A 96 7.35 -30.01 5.74
CA LEU A 96 7.18 -28.54 5.71
C LEU A 96 6.62 -28.05 4.37
N LEU A 97 7.10 -28.64 3.27
CA LEU A 97 6.60 -28.30 1.94
C LEU A 97 5.16 -28.78 1.75
N ARG A 98 4.80 -29.96 2.29
CA ARG A 98 3.43 -30.46 2.32
C ARG A 98 2.53 -29.54 3.17
N ALA A 99 3.01 -29.10 4.33
CA ALA A 99 2.28 -28.15 5.19
C ALA A 99 1.98 -26.85 4.44
N THR A 100 2.97 -26.31 3.70
CA THR A 100 2.78 -25.13 2.84
C THR A 100 1.73 -25.38 1.75
N ALA A 101 1.78 -26.54 1.10
CA ALA A 101 0.81 -26.91 0.08
C ALA A 101 -0.61 -27.06 0.65
N PHE A 102 -0.77 -27.68 1.84
CA PHE A 102 -2.04 -27.75 2.54
C PHE A 102 -2.56 -26.37 2.94
N LEU A 103 -1.69 -25.50 3.46
CA LEU A 103 -2.04 -24.12 3.79
C LEU A 103 -2.58 -23.38 2.55
N ASN A 104 -1.86 -23.47 1.41
CA ASN A 104 -2.27 -22.83 0.17
C ASN A 104 -3.57 -23.41 -0.41
N CYS A 105 -3.83 -24.70 -0.24
CA CYS A 105 -5.15 -25.28 -0.54
C CYS A 105 -6.24 -24.64 0.32
N GLY A 106 -5.99 -24.55 1.63
CA GLY A 106 -6.92 -23.91 2.58
C GLY A 106 -7.21 -22.47 2.21
N LEU A 107 -6.18 -21.68 1.94
CA LEU A 107 -6.30 -20.28 1.50
C LEU A 107 -7.07 -20.16 0.17
N THR A 108 -6.82 -21.05 -0.80
CA THR A 108 -7.52 -21.05 -2.07
C THR A 108 -9.01 -21.37 -1.91
N TYR A 109 -9.35 -22.40 -1.11
CA TYR A 109 -10.75 -22.68 -0.80
C TYR A 109 -11.42 -21.55 -0.05
N PHE A 110 -10.72 -20.95 0.92
CA PHE A 110 -11.28 -19.90 1.75
C PHE A 110 -11.50 -18.60 0.99
N TYR A 111 -10.44 -18.07 0.36
CA TYR A 111 -10.47 -16.73 -0.25
C TYR A 111 -10.86 -16.72 -1.71
N ASP A 112 -10.40 -17.69 -2.51
CA ASP A 112 -10.58 -17.64 -3.96
C ASP A 112 -11.90 -18.33 -4.40
N LEU A 113 -12.26 -19.43 -3.74
CA LEU A 113 -13.48 -20.21 -4.04
C LEU A 113 -14.64 -19.96 -3.08
N LYS A 114 -14.43 -19.19 -2.00
CA LYS A 114 -15.44 -18.87 -0.97
C LYS A 114 -16.11 -20.14 -0.39
N GLN A 115 -15.31 -21.13 -0.08
CA GLN A 115 -15.75 -22.42 0.53
C GLN A 115 -15.07 -22.66 1.87
N PRO A 116 -15.40 -21.85 2.93
CA PRO A 116 -14.72 -21.90 4.23
C PRO A 116 -14.83 -23.29 4.91
N GLU A 117 -15.93 -23.99 4.72
CA GLU A 117 -16.09 -25.34 5.30
C GLU A 117 -15.10 -26.35 4.68
N LYS A 118 -14.76 -26.19 3.41
CA LYS A 118 -13.75 -27.04 2.78
C LYS A 118 -12.34 -26.66 3.20
N SER A 119 -12.08 -25.38 3.45
CA SER A 119 -10.76 -24.91 3.87
C SER A 119 -10.32 -25.48 5.23
N LYS A 120 -11.26 -25.68 6.15
CA LYS A 120 -10.99 -26.16 7.52
C LYS A 120 -10.16 -27.45 7.57
N LYS A 121 -10.48 -28.43 6.71
CA LYS A 121 -9.73 -29.69 6.66
C LYS A 121 -8.29 -29.51 6.18
N PHE A 122 -8.07 -28.60 5.22
CA PHE A 122 -6.75 -28.33 4.68
C PHE A 122 -5.90 -27.56 5.68
N PHE A 123 -6.47 -26.58 6.37
CA PHE A 123 -5.82 -25.88 7.47
C PHE A 123 -5.46 -26.82 8.63
N ALA A 124 -6.34 -27.74 8.99
CA ALA A 124 -6.05 -28.73 10.03
C ALA A 124 -4.83 -29.61 9.67
N GLU A 125 -4.74 -30.07 8.42
CA GLU A 125 -3.60 -30.84 7.95
C GLU A 125 -2.31 -30.02 7.88
N ALA A 126 -2.37 -28.74 7.47
CA ALA A 126 -1.24 -27.83 7.48
C ALA A 126 -0.66 -27.69 8.90
N VAL A 127 -1.51 -27.43 9.90
CA VAL A 127 -1.12 -27.32 11.32
C VAL A 127 -0.62 -28.65 11.87
N ARG A 128 -1.22 -29.77 11.49
CA ARG A 128 -0.76 -31.10 11.93
C ARG A 128 0.68 -31.38 11.45
N LEU A 129 1.03 -30.98 10.23
CA LEU A 129 2.36 -31.16 9.66
C LEU A 129 3.37 -30.10 10.14
N ASN A 130 2.90 -28.89 10.37
CA ASN A 130 3.72 -27.79 10.90
C ASN A 130 2.93 -26.99 11.96
N PRO A 131 3.10 -27.32 13.26
CA PRO A 131 2.39 -26.63 14.34
C PRO A 131 2.63 -25.10 14.42
N LEU A 132 3.73 -24.60 13.82
CA LEU A 132 4.00 -23.15 13.78
C LEU A 132 2.97 -22.37 12.94
N LEU A 133 2.22 -23.04 12.08
CA LEU A 133 1.13 -22.45 11.28
C LEU A 133 -0.18 -22.28 12.07
N ALA A 134 -0.26 -22.77 13.32
CA ALA A 134 -1.50 -22.74 14.09
C ALA A 134 -2.04 -21.34 14.29
N GLU A 135 -1.19 -20.38 14.58
CA GLU A 135 -1.60 -18.97 14.77
C GLU A 135 -2.06 -18.34 13.46
N GLU A 136 -1.33 -18.57 12.37
CA GLU A 136 -1.72 -18.10 11.03
C GLU A 136 -3.08 -18.68 10.63
N VAL A 137 -3.25 -20.00 10.75
CA VAL A 137 -4.52 -20.68 10.43
C VAL A 137 -5.67 -20.18 11.32
N ARG A 138 -5.42 -19.92 12.60
CA ARG A 138 -6.41 -19.38 13.53
C ARG A 138 -6.93 -18.02 13.04
N THR A 139 -6.05 -17.15 12.54
CA THR A 139 -6.45 -15.83 12.02
C THR A 139 -7.39 -15.92 10.82
N HIS A 140 -7.32 -17.01 10.03
CA HIS A 140 -8.22 -17.24 8.91
C HIS A 140 -9.54 -17.91 9.31
N LEU A 141 -9.56 -18.68 10.42
CA LEU A 141 -10.73 -19.46 10.85
C LEU A 141 -11.57 -18.78 11.94
N ASP A 142 -10.99 -17.82 12.69
CA ASP A 142 -11.76 -17.05 13.66
C ASP A 142 -12.85 -16.29 12.89
N GLU A 143 -14.10 -16.65 13.13
CA GLU A 143 -15.27 -15.97 12.56
C GLU A 143 -15.18 -14.49 12.96
N VAL A 144 -14.88 -13.66 11.99
CA VAL A 144 -15.00 -12.22 12.17
C VAL A 144 -16.50 -11.91 12.32
N PRO A 145 -16.97 -11.39 13.45
CA PRO A 145 -18.37 -11.01 13.60
C PRO A 145 -18.75 -10.11 12.43
N SER A 146 -19.98 -10.19 11.93
CA SER A 146 -20.54 -9.27 10.91
C SER A 146 -20.22 -7.82 11.31
N ARG A 147 -19.10 -7.27 10.81
CA ARG A 147 -18.57 -5.97 11.21
C ARG A 147 -19.20 -4.89 10.34
N SER A 148 -19.54 -3.77 10.95
CA SER A 148 -19.75 -2.55 10.19
C SER A 148 -18.50 -2.31 9.33
N LYS A 149 -18.72 -1.98 8.04
CA LYS A 149 -17.63 -1.77 7.07
C LYS A 149 -16.59 -0.78 7.62
N THR A 150 -15.39 -1.28 7.93
CA THR A 150 -14.26 -0.44 8.32
C THR A 150 -13.75 0.34 7.10
N MET A 151 -13.59 1.65 7.24
CA MET A 151 -13.03 2.51 6.18
C MET A 151 -11.50 2.46 6.24
N PHE A 152 -10.84 2.05 5.16
CA PHE A 152 -9.39 2.14 5.01
C PHE A 152 -8.99 3.42 4.31
N LEU A 153 -8.15 4.23 4.96
CA LEU A 153 -7.63 5.48 4.41
C LEU A 153 -6.11 5.42 4.35
N ALA A 154 -5.54 5.69 3.17
CA ALA A 154 -4.09 5.77 3.02
C ALA A 154 -3.58 7.19 3.28
N HIS A 155 -2.60 7.35 4.15
CA HIS A 155 -1.95 8.64 4.40
C HIS A 155 -1.14 9.03 3.17
N TYR A 156 -1.47 10.17 2.57
CA TYR A 156 -0.98 10.63 1.27
C TYR A 156 -0.16 11.89 1.40
N MET A 157 1.09 11.82 0.89
CA MET A 157 2.05 12.91 0.88
C MET A 157 1.99 13.66 -0.47
N PRO A 158 1.48 14.91 -0.53
CA PRO A 158 1.27 15.66 -1.78
C PRO A 158 2.48 16.54 -2.18
N TRP A 159 3.68 16.24 -1.73
CA TRP A 159 4.82 17.15 -1.72
C TRP A 159 5.91 16.90 -2.78
N TYR A 160 5.75 15.89 -3.63
CA TYR A 160 6.76 15.58 -4.65
C TYR A 160 6.68 16.53 -5.83
N ALA A 161 7.83 17.06 -6.25
CA ALA A 161 7.93 17.89 -7.43
C ALA A 161 9.02 17.36 -8.37
N SER A 162 8.72 17.28 -9.67
CA SER A 162 9.66 16.85 -10.70
C SER A 162 9.40 17.48 -12.06
N PRO A 163 10.46 17.68 -12.89
CA PRO A 163 10.29 18.05 -14.29
C PRO A 163 9.52 16.98 -15.09
N PRO A 164 8.77 17.33 -16.13
CA PRO A 164 8.64 18.71 -16.68
C PRO A 164 7.56 19.56 -16.01
N ARG A 165 6.72 18.97 -15.15
CA ARG A 165 5.59 19.69 -14.54
C ARG A 165 6.05 20.78 -13.59
N SER A 166 6.94 20.48 -12.67
CA SER A 166 7.67 21.46 -11.89
C SER A 166 8.97 21.83 -12.60
N LYS A 167 9.46 23.06 -12.39
CA LYS A 167 10.71 23.53 -13.00
C LYS A 167 11.91 22.70 -12.54
N ASP A 168 11.94 22.38 -11.25
CA ASP A 168 13.05 21.70 -10.61
C ASP A 168 12.53 20.51 -9.76
N TRP A 169 13.46 19.65 -9.35
CA TRP A 169 13.20 18.58 -8.41
C TRP A 169 12.95 19.15 -7.02
N GLY A 170 11.85 18.74 -6.38
CA GLY A 170 11.48 19.15 -5.03
C GLY A 170 12.38 18.59 -3.95
N TRP A 171 12.30 19.21 -2.76
CA TRP A 171 13.10 18.80 -1.60
C TRP A 171 12.87 17.33 -1.22
N HIS A 172 11.65 16.83 -1.28
CA HIS A 172 11.32 15.45 -0.91
C HIS A 172 11.91 14.38 -1.84
N TRP A 173 12.32 14.73 -3.08
CA TRP A 173 13.11 13.86 -3.94
C TRP A 173 14.62 14.05 -3.78
N THR A 174 15.05 15.19 -3.24
CA THR A 174 16.48 15.55 -3.20
C THR A 174 17.06 15.64 -1.80
N MET A 175 16.27 16.07 -0.81
CA MET A 175 16.72 16.46 0.53
C MET A 175 18.01 17.29 0.50
N ASN A 176 18.22 18.10 -0.58
CA ASN A 176 19.43 18.88 -0.86
C ASN A 176 20.74 18.05 -0.91
N HIS A 177 20.64 16.75 -1.01
CA HIS A 177 21.77 15.81 -1.03
C HIS A 177 21.76 14.92 -2.27
N PHE A 178 20.62 14.33 -2.61
CA PHE A 178 20.46 13.44 -3.76
C PHE A 178 20.22 14.24 -5.04
N ASP A 179 20.77 13.75 -6.16
CA ASP A 179 20.66 14.41 -7.46
C ASP A 179 19.91 13.55 -8.48
N PRO A 180 18.60 13.74 -8.67
CA PRO A 180 17.82 12.96 -9.62
C PRO A 180 18.20 13.12 -11.10
N LYS A 181 19.11 14.06 -11.42
CA LYS A 181 19.70 14.16 -12.77
C LYS A 181 20.69 13.02 -13.02
N LYS A 182 21.34 12.52 -11.99
CA LYS A 182 22.20 11.35 -12.06
C LYS A 182 21.37 10.08 -12.19
N GLN A 183 21.78 9.19 -13.09
CA GLN A 183 21.14 7.92 -13.33
C GLN A 183 22.15 6.77 -13.31
N LYS A 184 21.77 5.67 -12.69
CA LYS A 184 22.55 4.42 -12.70
C LYS A 184 21.61 3.24 -12.85
N ASN A 185 21.85 2.37 -13.82
CA ASN A 185 21.04 1.17 -14.09
C ASN A 185 19.53 1.51 -14.26
N GLY A 186 19.20 2.58 -14.97
CA GLY A 186 17.83 3.00 -15.22
C GLY A 186 17.09 3.56 -13.99
N ARG A 187 17.82 3.89 -12.92
CA ARG A 187 17.27 4.55 -11.71
C ARG A 187 17.91 5.92 -11.53
N ARG A 188 17.09 6.91 -11.18
CA ARG A 188 17.55 8.23 -10.75
C ARG A 188 18.00 8.14 -9.28
N GLU A 189 18.99 8.94 -8.91
CA GLU A 189 19.38 9.13 -7.51
C GLU A 189 18.34 9.99 -6.81
N ILE A 190 17.60 9.41 -5.85
CA ILE A 190 16.50 10.07 -5.13
C ILE A 190 16.63 9.85 -3.63
N ALA A 191 16.00 10.73 -2.83
CA ALA A 191 15.91 10.64 -1.40
C ALA A 191 14.95 9.52 -0.96
N SER A 192 15.34 8.27 -1.27
CA SER A 192 14.58 7.07 -0.89
C SER A 192 15.48 5.83 -0.95
N GLN A 193 15.25 4.89 -0.04
CA GLN A 193 15.84 3.54 -0.12
C GLN A 193 15.21 2.70 -1.23
N PHE A 194 13.95 2.98 -1.58
CA PHE A 194 13.17 2.22 -2.53
C PHE A 194 12.84 3.06 -3.77
N TYR A 195 12.38 2.40 -4.85
CA TYR A 195 12.17 3.11 -6.11
C TYR A 195 10.76 2.90 -6.67
N PRO A 196 9.99 3.97 -6.93
CA PRO A 196 8.64 3.85 -7.50
C PRO A 196 8.65 3.06 -8.82
N ILE A 197 7.69 2.16 -9.02
CA ILE A 197 7.54 1.46 -10.31
C ILE A 197 7.37 2.46 -11.46
N ILE A 198 6.62 3.53 -11.22
CA ILE A 198 6.37 4.59 -12.21
C ILE A 198 7.53 5.59 -12.37
N GLY A 199 8.61 5.41 -11.61
CA GLY A 199 9.70 6.39 -11.45
C GLY A 199 9.30 7.57 -10.55
N PRO A 200 10.27 8.42 -10.15
CA PRO A 200 9.96 9.60 -9.36
C PRO A 200 9.10 10.57 -10.17
N TYR A 201 8.12 11.18 -9.52
CA TYR A 201 7.00 11.90 -10.12
C TYR A 201 6.73 13.25 -9.46
N ASP A 202 5.81 14.01 -10.06
CA ASP A 202 5.25 15.25 -9.52
C ASP A 202 3.86 14.97 -8.95
N SER A 203 3.63 15.34 -7.69
CA SER A 203 2.33 15.17 -7.01
C SER A 203 1.21 16.02 -7.62
N GLY A 204 1.55 17.01 -8.44
CA GLY A 204 0.58 17.78 -9.21
C GLY A 204 0.27 17.18 -10.59
N ASP A 205 0.80 16.01 -10.96
CA ASP A 205 0.48 15.33 -12.22
C ASP A 205 -0.85 14.59 -12.12
N PRO A 206 -1.90 15.00 -12.85
CA PRO A 206 -3.21 14.36 -12.78
C PRO A 206 -3.18 12.89 -13.22
N THR A 207 -2.24 12.49 -14.09
CA THR A 207 -2.13 11.08 -14.53
C THR A 207 -1.51 10.20 -13.44
N VAL A 208 -0.64 10.75 -12.62
CA VAL A 208 -0.10 10.08 -11.43
C VAL A 208 -1.17 9.96 -10.36
N ILE A 209 -1.92 11.02 -10.08
CA ILE A 209 -3.03 10.99 -9.11
C ILE A 209 -4.08 9.96 -9.57
N GLU A 210 -4.45 9.93 -10.85
CA GLU A 210 -5.36 8.93 -11.41
C GLU A 210 -4.86 7.49 -11.14
N TYR A 211 -3.59 7.24 -11.45
CA TYR A 211 -2.94 5.94 -11.20
C TYR A 211 -3.02 5.55 -9.72
N HIS A 212 -2.68 6.46 -8.81
CA HIS A 212 -2.73 6.23 -7.37
C HIS A 212 -4.15 5.89 -6.89
N LEU A 213 -5.14 6.72 -7.23
CA LEU A 213 -6.51 6.55 -6.78
C LEU A 213 -7.17 5.28 -7.34
N LEU A 214 -6.89 4.94 -8.60
CA LEU A 214 -7.37 3.69 -9.20
C LEU A 214 -6.75 2.46 -8.54
N LEU A 215 -5.44 2.50 -8.23
CA LEU A 215 -4.78 1.44 -7.46
C LEU A 215 -5.39 1.28 -6.07
N MET A 216 -5.54 2.38 -5.35
CA MET A 216 -6.17 2.38 -4.02
C MET A 216 -7.54 1.72 -4.07
N LYS A 217 -8.36 2.13 -5.03
CA LYS A 217 -9.72 1.62 -5.18
C LYS A 217 -9.76 0.12 -5.47
N LEU A 218 -8.86 -0.35 -6.35
CA LEU A 218 -8.72 -1.77 -6.69
C LEU A 218 -8.06 -2.59 -5.56
N ALA A 219 -7.34 -1.94 -4.65
CA ALA A 219 -6.79 -2.57 -3.45
C ALA A 219 -7.79 -2.60 -2.28
N GLY A 220 -8.95 -1.93 -2.39
CA GLY A 220 -9.95 -1.86 -1.33
C GLY A 220 -9.73 -0.71 -0.34
N ILE A 221 -8.97 0.32 -0.73
CA ILE A 221 -8.79 1.56 0.03
C ILE A 221 -9.93 2.52 -0.33
N ASP A 222 -10.62 3.05 0.68
CA ASP A 222 -11.81 3.88 0.51
C ASP A 222 -11.49 5.36 0.28
N GLY A 223 -10.28 5.80 0.66
CA GLY A 223 -9.89 7.19 0.54
C GLY A 223 -8.49 7.50 1.04
N VAL A 224 -8.24 8.78 1.25
CA VAL A 224 -6.93 9.28 1.68
C VAL A 224 -7.02 10.11 2.96
N VAL A 225 -6.02 10.00 3.81
CA VAL A 225 -5.66 11.01 4.81
C VAL A 225 -4.63 11.91 4.17
N VAL A 226 -4.95 13.17 4.00
CA VAL A 226 -4.08 14.12 3.29
C VAL A 226 -3.21 14.85 4.30
N ASP A 227 -1.90 14.67 4.18
CA ASP A 227 -0.93 15.47 4.93
C ASP A 227 -0.91 16.91 4.38
N TRP A 228 -1.22 17.90 5.23
CA TRP A 228 -1.50 19.26 4.77
C TRP A 228 -0.93 20.35 5.67
N TYR A 229 -0.18 21.26 5.09
CA TYR A 229 0.58 22.34 5.74
C TYR A 229 -0.11 23.71 5.71
N GLY A 230 -1.39 23.78 5.30
CA GLY A 230 -2.09 25.05 5.08
C GLY A 230 -1.91 25.62 3.68
N ARG A 231 -2.33 26.90 3.49
CA ARG A 231 -2.39 27.58 2.17
C ARG A 231 -1.44 28.77 2.06
N ALA A 232 -0.57 28.98 3.04
CA ALA A 232 0.27 30.15 3.06
C ALA A 232 1.36 30.09 1.98
N ASP A 233 1.74 31.24 1.45
CA ASP A 233 2.92 31.38 0.61
C ASP A 233 4.17 31.45 1.51
N CYS A 234 4.57 30.26 1.99
CA CYS A 234 5.70 30.03 2.88
C CYS A 234 6.33 28.71 2.52
N TYR A 235 7.63 28.66 2.29
CA TYR A 235 8.31 27.50 1.74
C TYR A 235 7.59 26.98 0.48
N ASP A 236 7.22 25.70 0.46
CA ASP A 236 6.46 25.07 -0.62
C ASP A 236 4.98 24.85 -0.29
N TYR A 237 4.47 25.33 0.87
CA TYR A 237 3.11 25.07 1.37
C TYR A 237 2.02 25.45 0.38
N LYS A 238 2.17 26.59 -0.33
CA LYS A 238 1.24 27.02 -1.38
C LYS A 238 1.17 25.99 -2.52
N LYS A 239 2.34 25.48 -2.94
CA LYS A 239 2.41 24.46 -3.98
C LYS A 239 1.80 23.14 -3.52
N LEU A 240 2.08 22.72 -2.28
CA LEU A 240 1.45 21.56 -1.67
C LEU A 240 -0.07 21.71 -1.64
N HIS A 241 -0.57 22.88 -1.24
CA HIS A 241 -2.01 23.18 -1.23
C HIS A 241 -2.63 23.05 -2.64
N GLU A 242 -1.97 23.57 -3.68
CA GLU A 242 -2.43 23.41 -5.07
C GLU A 242 -2.53 21.92 -5.46
N ASN A 243 -1.55 21.11 -5.08
CA ASN A 243 -1.56 19.67 -5.29
C ASN A 243 -2.71 19.00 -4.53
N VAL A 244 -2.97 19.41 -3.27
CA VAL A 244 -4.09 18.91 -2.46
C VAL A 244 -5.43 19.24 -3.09
N VAL A 245 -5.63 20.46 -3.60
CA VAL A 245 -6.86 20.84 -4.31
C VAL A 245 -7.09 19.94 -5.52
N LEU A 246 -6.05 19.67 -6.30
CA LEU A 246 -6.13 18.76 -7.45
C LEU A 246 -6.45 17.33 -7.00
N LEU A 247 -5.76 16.83 -5.96
CA LEU A 247 -6.00 15.50 -5.39
C LEU A 247 -7.46 15.34 -4.94
N VAL A 248 -7.99 16.31 -4.19
CA VAL A 248 -9.37 16.27 -3.68
C VAL A 248 -10.37 16.26 -4.82
N ASN A 249 -10.18 17.07 -5.87
CA ASN A 249 -11.05 17.05 -7.04
C ASN A 249 -11.03 15.68 -7.75
N MET A 250 -9.87 15.01 -7.79
CA MET A 250 -9.75 13.66 -8.36
C MET A 250 -10.35 12.59 -7.45
N VAL A 251 -10.23 12.73 -6.12
CA VAL A 251 -10.90 11.88 -5.12
C VAL A 251 -12.42 11.92 -5.33
N GLU A 252 -12.99 13.10 -5.55
CA GLU A 252 -14.43 13.27 -5.86
C GLU A 252 -14.79 12.65 -7.21
N LYS A 253 -13.98 12.88 -8.26
CA LYS A 253 -14.19 12.25 -9.59
C LYS A 253 -14.29 10.73 -9.49
N TYR A 254 -13.49 10.10 -8.64
CA TYR A 254 -13.47 8.65 -8.47
C TYR A 254 -14.33 8.15 -7.29
N GLN A 255 -15.18 9.01 -6.70
CA GLN A 255 -16.11 8.65 -5.60
C GLN A 255 -15.38 7.99 -4.42
N MET A 256 -14.24 8.56 -4.04
CA MET A 256 -13.49 8.19 -2.84
C MET A 256 -13.70 9.21 -1.72
N LYS A 257 -13.16 8.93 -0.55
CA LYS A 257 -13.25 9.81 0.62
C LYS A 257 -11.88 10.46 0.91
N PHE A 258 -11.90 11.59 1.61
CA PHE A 258 -10.69 12.17 2.17
C PHE A 258 -10.94 12.79 3.54
N LEU A 259 -9.88 12.86 4.32
CA LEU A 259 -9.81 13.67 5.52
C LEU A 259 -8.44 14.38 5.58
N ILE A 260 -8.39 15.48 6.30
CA ILE A 260 -7.15 16.26 6.46
C ILE A 260 -6.43 15.83 7.75
N CYS A 261 -5.15 15.57 7.63
CA CYS A 261 -4.20 15.60 8.73
C CYS A 261 -3.46 16.93 8.64
N TYR A 262 -3.70 17.81 9.59
CA TYR A 262 -3.12 19.15 9.59
C TYR A 262 -1.78 19.15 10.30
N GLU A 263 -0.72 19.45 9.57
CA GLU A 263 0.61 19.75 10.09
C GLU A 263 0.61 21.13 10.74
N ASP A 264 0.03 21.22 11.93
CA ASP A 264 -0.21 22.51 12.61
C ASP A 264 1.09 23.22 13.04
N GLN A 265 2.21 22.50 13.11
CA GLN A 265 3.54 23.10 13.30
C GLN A 265 3.94 24.05 12.16
N SER A 266 3.31 23.94 10.99
CA SER A 266 3.44 24.89 9.88
C SER A 266 3.13 26.33 10.32
N ILE A 267 2.24 26.50 11.30
CA ILE A 267 1.92 27.81 11.90
C ILE A 267 3.14 28.46 12.56
N ASN A 268 4.02 27.68 13.19
CA ASN A 268 5.27 28.19 13.75
C ASN A 268 6.17 28.75 12.65
N ALA A 269 6.30 28.02 11.54
CA ALA A 269 7.06 28.49 10.38
C ALA A 269 6.53 29.82 9.83
N LEU A 270 5.20 30.02 9.81
CA LEU A 270 4.61 31.30 9.38
C LEU A 270 4.98 32.45 10.32
N VAL A 271 5.07 32.21 11.63
CA VAL A 271 5.49 33.21 12.62
C VAL A 271 6.99 33.50 12.48
N GLU A 272 7.83 32.50 12.38
CA GLU A 272 9.27 32.58 12.22
C GLU A 272 9.65 33.33 10.93
N GLN A 273 8.98 33.05 9.84
CA GLN A 273 9.16 33.72 8.54
C GLN A 273 8.43 35.08 8.46
N LYS A 274 7.83 35.55 9.57
CA LYS A 274 7.09 36.82 9.66
C LYS A 274 5.93 36.97 8.66
N VAL A 275 5.35 35.85 8.21
CA VAL A 275 4.16 35.83 7.36
C VAL A 275 2.93 36.25 8.16
N ILE A 276 2.87 35.83 9.44
CA ILE A 276 1.82 36.22 10.38
C ILE A 276 2.44 36.62 11.73
N PRO A 277 1.80 37.52 12.51
CA PRO A 277 2.18 37.73 13.90
C PRO A 277 1.75 36.55 14.78
N HIS A 278 2.46 36.33 15.90
CA HIS A 278 2.15 35.24 16.84
C HIS A 278 0.68 35.27 17.33
N ALA A 279 0.11 36.41 17.58
CA ALA A 279 -1.28 36.58 18.01
C ALA A 279 -2.32 36.12 16.98
N SER A 280 -1.91 35.89 15.73
CA SER A 280 -2.79 35.44 14.64
C SER A 280 -2.81 33.91 14.43
N ARG A 281 -2.06 33.13 15.22
CA ARG A 281 -1.93 31.67 15.07
C ARG A 281 -3.29 30.97 15.02
N VAL A 282 -4.14 31.19 16.03
CA VAL A 282 -5.49 30.59 16.13
C VAL A 282 -6.38 31.01 14.98
N SER A 283 -6.44 32.33 14.68
CA SER A 283 -7.29 32.82 13.59
C SER A 283 -6.84 32.30 12.24
N ARG A 284 -5.52 32.15 12.04
CA ARG A 284 -4.97 31.55 10.82
C ARG A 284 -5.40 30.10 10.67
N ALA A 285 -5.21 29.27 11.70
CA ALA A 285 -5.60 27.87 11.69
C ALA A 285 -7.10 27.72 11.44
N THR A 286 -7.97 28.47 12.16
CA THR A 286 -9.43 28.44 11.95
C THR A 286 -9.81 28.77 10.50
N ASN A 287 -9.21 29.82 9.92
CA ASN A 287 -9.52 30.24 8.54
C ASN A 287 -9.00 29.28 7.47
N GLU A 288 -8.06 28.42 7.79
CA GLU A 288 -7.56 27.42 6.86
C GLU A 288 -8.47 26.19 6.75
N LEU A 289 -9.20 25.83 7.79
CA LEU A 289 -10.01 24.63 7.89
C LEU A 289 -11.36 24.76 7.12
N ASN A 290 -11.30 24.93 5.80
CA ASN A 290 -12.49 25.10 4.93
C ASN A 290 -12.81 23.87 4.06
N TRP A 291 -12.24 22.72 4.36
CA TRP A 291 -12.44 21.47 3.60
C TRP A 291 -13.77 20.77 3.89
N PHE A 292 -14.40 21.09 5.01
CA PHE A 292 -15.53 20.35 5.57
C PHE A 292 -16.83 20.45 4.78
N GLN A 293 -16.94 21.39 3.83
CA GLN A 293 -18.13 21.52 2.99
C GLN A 293 -18.22 20.50 1.85
N ARG A 294 -17.14 19.74 1.61
CA ARG A 294 -17.09 18.73 0.55
C ARG A 294 -17.86 17.46 0.94
N ASP A 295 -18.70 16.91 0.05
CA ASP A 295 -19.46 15.67 0.28
C ASP A 295 -18.55 14.44 0.44
N SER A 296 -17.37 14.48 -0.15
CA SER A 296 -16.33 13.45 -0.05
C SER A 296 -15.54 13.50 1.26
N TYR A 297 -15.72 14.56 2.09
CA TYR A 297 -15.03 14.67 3.37
C TYR A 297 -15.53 13.62 4.36
N VAL A 298 -14.59 12.98 5.08
CA VAL A 298 -14.89 11.95 6.07
C VAL A 298 -15.63 12.55 7.26
N ARG A 299 -16.76 11.94 7.62
CA ARG A 299 -17.58 12.31 8.77
C ARG A 299 -17.84 11.09 9.63
N LEU A 300 -17.81 11.28 10.92
CA LEU A 300 -18.33 10.34 11.91
C LEU A 300 -19.49 11.03 12.65
N GLN A 301 -20.58 10.33 12.86
CA GLN A 301 -21.79 10.88 13.49
C GLN A 301 -22.27 12.20 12.87
N GLY A 302 -22.07 12.36 11.55
CA GLY A 302 -22.41 13.58 10.80
C GLY A 302 -21.42 14.73 10.93
N GLN A 303 -20.40 14.62 11.79
CA GLN A 303 -19.39 15.67 12.03
C GLN A 303 -18.09 15.38 11.27
N PRO A 304 -17.40 16.40 10.73
CA PRO A 304 -16.13 16.22 10.04
C PRO A 304 -15.04 15.78 11.02
N VAL A 305 -14.20 14.84 10.57
CA VAL A 305 -13.04 14.37 11.31
C VAL A 305 -11.82 15.20 10.90
N LEU A 306 -11.01 15.64 11.87
CA LEU A 306 -9.75 16.36 11.64
C LEU A 306 -8.65 15.70 12.44
N LEU A 307 -7.53 15.37 11.78
CA LEU A 307 -6.31 14.96 12.46
C LEU A 307 -5.35 16.15 12.59
N SER A 308 -4.57 16.19 13.66
CA SER A 308 -3.39 17.07 13.77
C SER A 308 -2.14 16.25 14.07
N PHE A 309 -1.11 16.45 13.25
CA PHE A 309 0.13 15.71 13.36
C PHE A 309 1.11 16.37 14.34
N GLY A 310 1.67 15.56 15.24
CA GLY A 310 2.66 16.02 16.23
C GLY A 310 2.08 16.87 17.37
N HIS A 311 2.99 17.35 18.19
CA HIS A 311 2.69 18.19 19.38
C HIS A 311 3.42 19.54 19.36
N GLY A 312 4.13 19.84 18.27
CA GLY A 312 4.99 21.02 18.15
C GLY A 312 4.28 22.29 17.66
N GLY A 313 3.03 22.15 17.19
CA GLY A 313 2.26 23.26 16.60
C GLY A 313 1.47 24.07 17.62
N LEU A 314 0.15 24.04 17.48
CA LEU A 314 -0.78 24.69 18.41
C LEU A 314 -0.81 23.97 19.76
N ASN A 315 -0.81 24.71 20.87
CA ASN A 315 -1.02 24.15 22.19
C ASN A 315 -2.51 23.80 22.44
N ASP A 316 -2.82 23.18 23.59
CA ASP A 316 -4.18 22.70 23.88
C ASP A 316 -5.19 23.83 23.97
N ASP A 317 -4.84 24.97 24.57
CA ASP A 317 -5.72 26.13 24.65
C ASP A 317 -5.96 26.76 23.26
N GLU A 318 -4.93 26.83 22.43
CA GLU A 318 -5.05 27.28 21.04
C GLU A 318 -5.97 26.36 20.22
N TRP A 319 -5.83 25.02 20.37
CA TRP A 319 -6.72 24.06 19.71
C TRP A 319 -8.18 24.21 20.19
N GLN A 320 -8.43 24.34 21.49
CA GLN A 320 -9.78 24.60 22.00
C GLN A 320 -10.37 25.89 21.41
N ASN A 321 -9.55 26.94 21.29
CA ASN A 321 -9.96 28.18 20.62
C ASN A 321 -10.28 28.00 19.14
N VAL A 322 -9.50 27.19 18.39
CA VAL A 322 -9.77 26.85 16.99
C VAL A 322 -11.11 26.12 16.87
N LEU A 323 -11.31 25.09 17.68
CA LEU A 323 -12.54 24.28 17.68
C LEU A 323 -13.79 25.11 18.04
N SER A 324 -13.67 26.00 19.04
CA SER A 324 -14.80 26.86 19.47
C SER A 324 -15.20 27.90 18.43
N ARG A 325 -14.32 28.27 17.51
CA ARG A 325 -14.58 29.23 16.42
C ARG A 325 -15.05 28.58 15.13
N SER A 326 -15.05 27.25 15.08
CA SER A 326 -15.56 26.55 13.90
C SER A 326 -17.08 26.70 13.76
N GLU A 327 -17.56 26.92 12.55
CA GLU A 327 -18.99 27.03 12.24
C GLU A 327 -19.79 25.75 12.54
N SER A 328 -19.11 24.61 12.55
CA SER A 328 -19.67 23.29 12.84
C SER A 328 -18.76 22.53 13.81
N PRO A 329 -19.31 21.70 14.70
CA PRO A 329 -18.52 20.86 15.57
C PRO A 329 -17.58 19.96 14.75
N ILE A 330 -16.30 19.91 15.14
CA ILE A 330 -15.24 19.10 14.50
C ILE A 330 -14.85 17.99 15.48
N LEU A 331 -14.76 16.76 14.98
CA LEU A 331 -14.17 15.66 15.72
C LEU A 331 -12.65 15.70 15.52
N TRP A 332 -11.95 16.42 16.40
CA TRP A 332 -10.51 16.53 16.38
C TRP A 332 -9.85 15.31 17.05
N LEU A 333 -8.91 14.70 16.36
CA LEU A 333 -8.08 13.60 16.87
C LEU A 333 -6.61 14.03 16.85
N SER A 334 -5.95 13.87 18.00
CA SER A 334 -4.51 14.11 18.14
C SER A 334 -3.71 12.83 17.90
N GLU A 335 -2.42 12.96 17.69
CA GLU A 335 -1.52 11.83 17.47
C GLU A 335 -1.28 11.01 18.75
N HIS A 336 -1.24 9.69 18.64
CA HIS A 336 -0.99 8.66 19.65
C HIS A 336 -1.94 8.62 20.82
N THR A 337 -2.23 9.74 21.46
CA THR A 337 -3.08 9.83 22.67
C THR A 337 -3.99 11.07 22.59
N PRO A 338 -5.23 11.00 23.12
CA PRO A 338 -6.12 12.16 23.10
C PRO A 338 -5.55 13.30 23.93
N ARG A 339 -5.33 14.46 23.31
CA ARG A 339 -5.01 15.72 23.99
C ARG A 339 -6.25 16.32 24.65
N PRO A 340 -6.11 17.21 25.64
CA PRO A 340 -7.24 17.94 26.21
C PRO A 340 -8.13 18.61 25.17
N GLY A 341 -9.42 18.21 25.13
CA GLY A 341 -10.38 18.66 24.13
C GLY A 341 -10.43 17.86 22.83
N ALA A 342 -9.54 16.90 22.63
CA ALA A 342 -9.62 15.99 21.49
C ALA A 342 -10.74 14.94 21.69
N PHE A 343 -11.43 14.61 20.61
CA PHE A 343 -12.46 13.56 20.60
C PHE A 343 -11.86 12.14 20.67
N GLY A 344 -10.61 12.01 20.31
CA GLY A 344 -9.88 10.74 20.30
C GLY A 344 -8.47 10.92 19.77
N ALA A 345 -7.86 9.84 19.31
CA ALA A 345 -6.54 9.87 18.74
C ALA A 345 -6.41 8.95 17.52
N PHE A 346 -5.39 9.22 16.70
CA PHE A 346 -4.92 8.32 15.66
C PHE A 346 -3.51 7.83 15.99
N ASP A 347 -3.18 6.63 15.54
CA ASP A 347 -1.85 6.05 15.75
C ASP A 347 -0.92 6.35 14.57
N TRP A 348 0.38 6.34 14.81
CA TRP A 348 1.45 6.50 13.83
C TRP A 348 2.60 5.53 14.13
N PRO A 349 3.37 5.07 13.13
CA PRO A 349 4.51 4.20 13.38
C PRO A 349 5.54 4.88 14.29
N ILE A 350 5.86 4.23 15.42
CA ILE A 350 6.98 4.64 16.29
C ILE A 350 8.13 3.65 16.05
N PRO A 351 9.21 4.05 15.33
CA PRO A 351 10.24 3.13 14.88
C PRO A 351 10.86 2.27 15.98
N VAL A 352 11.11 2.83 17.16
CA VAL A 352 11.68 2.10 18.31
C VAL A 352 10.72 1.10 18.95
N LYS A 353 9.42 1.18 18.68
CA LYS A 353 8.39 0.29 19.22
C LYS A 353 7.88 -0.74 18.21
N GLY A 354 7.88 -0.39 16.92
CA GLY A 354 7.37 -1.25 15.86
C GLY A 354 5.94 -1.75 16.13
N LEU A 355 5.68 -3.03 15.93
CA LEU A 355 4.36 -3.65 16.13
C LEU A 355 3.84 -3.56 17.58
N SER A 356 4.71 -3.37 18.57
CA SER A 356 4.25 -3.21 19.96
C SER A 356 3.46 -1.91 20.17
N GLN A 357 3.73 -0.87 19.36
CA GLN A 357 2.95 0.36 19.37
C GLN A 357 1.50 0.12 18.98
N VAL A 358 1.25 -0.63 17.90
CA VAL A 358 -0.11 -0.89 17.42
C VAL A 358 -0.93 -1.62 18.48
N ARG A 359 -0.31 -2.59 19.17
CA ARG A 359 -0.96 -3.31 20.28
C ARG A 359 -1.24 -2.40 21.47
N GLN A 360 -0.25 -1.60 21.87
CA GLN A 360 -0.41 -0.64 22.96
C GLN A 360 -1.55 0.34 22.65
N PHE A 361 -1.57 0.92 21.45
CA PHE A 361 -2.63 1.83 21.01
C PHE A 361 -4.00 1.14 21.03
N SER A 362 -4.10 -0.08 20.52
CA SER A 362 -5.32 -0.88 20.52
C SER A 362 -5.85 -1.12 21.95
N ASP A 363 -4.96 -1.39 22.90
CA ASP A 363 -5.35 -1.60 24.30
C ASP A 363 -5.78 -0.31 25.00
N GLU A 364 -5.04 0.78 24.84
CA GLU A 364 -5.33 2.07 25.46
C GLU A 364 -6.60 2.72 24.88
N SER A 365 -6.83 2.55 23.58
CA SER A 365 -7.94 3.20 22.89
C SER A 365 -9.32 2.60 23.18
N LYS A 366 -9.40 1.46 23.87
CA LYS A 366 -10.69 0.83 24.24
C LYS A 366 -11.63 1.73 25.03
N HIS A 367 -11.09 2.74 25.71
CA HIS A 367 -11.84 3.67 26.55
C HIS A 367 -12.02 5.06 25.92
N TRP A 368 -11.51 5.27 24.69
CA TRP A 368 -11.64 6.56 23.99
C TRP A 368 -12.93 6.63 23.18
N GLN A 369 -13.38 7.85 22.91
CA GLN A 369 -14.59 8.05 22.10
C GLN A 369 -14.36 7.67 20.62
N CYS A 370 -13.14 7.84 20.12
CA CYS A 370 -12.74 7.49 18.78
C CYS A 370 -11.25 7.14 18.73
N SER A 371 -10.92 6.14 17.93
CA SER A 371 -9.54 5.78 17.63
C SER A 371 -9.40 5.45 16.14
N ILE A 372 -8.24 5.81 15.57
CA ILE A 372 -7.85 5.43 14.20
C ILE A 372 -6.53 4.66 14.31
N PRO A 373 -6.57 3.32 14.38
CA PRO A 373 -5.37 2.50 14.41
C PRO A 373 -4.63 2.55 13.06
N VAL A 374 -3.34 2.16 13.07
CA VAL A 374 -2.44 2.27 11.92
C VAL A 374 -1.98 0.92 11.39
N ILE A 375 -1.90 0.82 10.08
CA ILE A 375 -1.23 -0.25 9.33
C ILE A 375 0.03 0.33 8.70
N PHE A 376 1.16 -0.35 8.81
CA PHE A 376 2.41 0.07 8.17
C PHE A 376 3.25 -1.12 7.72
N PRO A 377 4.00 -0.98 6.60
CA PRO A 377 4.77 -2.09 6.05
C PRO A 377 6.18 -2.23 6.66
N ARG A 378 6.79 -1.11 7.00
CA ARG A 378 8.19 -0.96 7.46
C ARG A 378 8.47 0.50 7.80
N PHE A 379 9.69 0.77 8.27
CA PHE A 379 10.21 2.13 8.40
C PHE A 379 11.73 2.12 8.17
N VAL A 380 12.22 2.79 7.13
CA VAL A 380 13.65 2.88 6.78
C VAL A 380 13.93 4.23 6.15
N ASP A 381 14.33 5.21 6.94
CA ASP A 381 14.55 6.59 6.47
C ASP A 381 15.92 6.81 5.82
N VAL A 382 16.05 7.91 5.10
CA VAL A 382 17.30 8.37 4.48
C VAL A 382 17.87 9.64 5.13
N TYR A 383 17.34 10.05 6.27
CA TYR A 383 17.66 11.35 6.89
C TYR A 383 19.13 11.51 7.25
N LYS A 384 19.76 10.48 7.84
CA LYS A 384 21.19 10.50 8.16
C LYS A 384 22.04 10.56 6.88
N GLN A 385 21.67 9.81 5.85
CA GLN A 385 22.38 9.83 4.57
C GLN A 385 22.27 11.21 3.90
N ALA A 386 21.10 11.84 3.99
CA ALA A 386 20.84 13.17 3.46
C ALA A 386 21.48 14.30 4.31
N GLY A 387 21.97 14.00 5.51
CA GLY A 387 22.49 15.02 6.43
C GLY A 387 21.42 15.93 7.03
N VAL A 388 20.15 15.50 7.01
CA VAL A 388 19.01 16.26 7.57
C VAL A 388 18.99 16.15 9.09
N GLN A 389 19.07 14.91 9.59
CA GLN A 389 19.09 14.57 11.02
C GLN A 389 19.62 13.14 11.22
N ALA A 390 19.73 12.68 12.46
CA ALA A 390 19.96 11.27 12.76
C ALA A 390 18.76 10.45 12.30
N SER A 391 19.03 9.27 11.68
CA SER A 391 17.97 8.32 11.33
C SER A 391 17.27 7.81 12.58
N TYR A 392 15.97 7.56 12.45
CA TYR A 392 15.20 6.81 13.44
C TYR A 392 15.63 5.34 13.46
N ALA A 393 15.12 4.57 14.42
CA ALA A 393 15.26 3.11 14.39
C ALA A 393 14.53 2.53 13.16
N GLU A 394 14.98 1.38 12.69
CA GLU A 394 14.32 0.71 11.58
C GLU A 394 13.21 -0.21 12.07
N ILE A 395 12.11 -0.27 11.31
CA ILE A 395 11.12 -1.34 11.40
C ILE A 395 11.33 -2.21 10.16
N GLU A 396 11.76 -3.44 10.38
CA GLU A 396 12.00 -4.40 9.29
C GLU A 396 10.69 -4.79 8.58
N ASP A 397 10.78 -4.99 7.28
CA ASP A 397 9.68 -5.44 6.43
C ASP A 397 9.24 -6.90 6.72
N ASN A 398 10.19 -7.74 7.14
CA ASN A 398 9.98 -9.17 7.40
C ASN A 398 9.23 -9.91 6.28
N ASN A 399 9.60 -9.65 5.02
CA ASN A 399 8.94 -10.21 3.83
C ASN A 399 7.42 -9.94 3.75
N GLY A 400 6.97 -8.79 4.28
CA GLY A 400 5.57 -8.38 4.32
C GLY A 400 4.83 -8.76 5.60
N GLU A 401 5.45 -9.53 6.50
CA GLU A 401 4.82 -9.92 7.76
C GLU A 401 4.52 -8.72 8.66
N THR A 402 5.38 -7.70 8.67
CA THR A 402 5.13 -6.47 9.44
C THR A 402 3.83 -5.79 8.98
N PHE A 403 3.58 -5.72 7.66
CA PHE A 403 2.33 -5.17 7.13
C PHE A 403 1.12 -6.03 7.51
N ARG A 404 1.22 -7.34 7.35
CA ARG A 404 0.13 -8.28 7.68
C ARG A 404 -0.22 -8.21 9.17
N LEU A 405 0.78 -8.28 10.05
CA LEU A 405 0.55 -8.26 11.50
C LEU A 405 -0.02 -6.92 11.99
N SER A 406 0.46 -5.78 11.45
CA SER A 406 -0.12 -4.48 11.77
C SER A 406 -1.56 -4.36 11.27
N ALA A 407 -1.87 -4.93 10.10
CA ALA A 407 -3.22 -4.95 9.55
C ALA A 407 -4.18 -5.80 10.40
N ASP A 408 -3.76 -6.99 10.79
CA ASP A 408 -4.55 -7.87 11.66
C ASP A 408 -4.87 -7.19 13.00
N GLU A 409 -3.88 -6.54 13.61
CA GLU A 409 -4.05 -5.84 14.88
C GLU A 409 -4.96 -4.61 14.76
N ALA A 410 -4.73 -3.78 13.72
CA ALA A 410 -5.52 -2.58 13.47
C ALA A 410 -7.01 -2.90 13.23
N VAL A 411 -7.29 -3.98 12.50
CA VAL A 411 -8.67 -4.41 12.24
C VAL A 411 -9.34 -4.99 13.50
N ARG A 412 -8.58 -5.71 14.34
CA ARG A 412 -9.09 -6.22 15.64
C ARG A 412 -9.47 -5.11 16.60
N ALA A 413 -8.88 -3.94 16.50
CA ALA A 413 -9.24 -2.77 17.30
C ALA A 413 -10.66 -2.24 17.04
N HIS A 414 -11.39 -2.79 16.06
CA HIS A 414 -12.78 -2.46 15.71
C HIS A 414 -13.04 -0.98 15.42
N GLY A 415 -12.06 -0.23 14.96
CA GLY A 415 -12.23 1.16 14.56
C GLY A 415 -13.12 1.29 13.32
N GLN A 416 -13.91 2.37 13.26
CA GLN A 416 -14.69 2.70 12.05
C GLN A 416 -13.78 3.14 10.90
N ILE A 417 -12.58 3.65 11.23
CA ILE A 417 -11.53 4.07 10.30
C ILE A 417 -10.24 3.38 10.73
N VAL A 418 -9.49 2.90 9.76
CA VAL A 418 -8.10 2.43 9.90
C VAL A 418 -7.26 3.21 8.91
N GLN A 419 -6.15 3.79 9.35
CA GLN A 419 -5.23 4.45 8.42
C GLN A 419 -4.06 3.53 8.05
N ILE A 420 -3.49 3.79 6.88
CA ILE A 420 -2.30 3.13 6.36
C ILE A 420 -1.19 4.18 6.26
N ALA A 421 -0.14 4.02 7.03
CA ALA A 421 1.04 4.88 6.99
C ALA A 421 2.18 4.17 6.25
N THR A 422 2.42 4.55 4.98
CA THR A 422 1.80 5.60 4.18
C THR A 422 1.49 5.10 2.76
N TRP A 423 0.73 5.89 1.98
CA TRP A 423 0.68 5.62 0.54
C TRP A 423 2.07 5.79 -0.09
N ASN A 424 2.72 6.94 0.15
CA ASN A 424 3.86 7.36 -0.65
C ASN A 424 4.93 8.16 0.11
N ASP A 425 5.19 7.88 1.40
CA ASP A 425 6.38 8.47 2.03
C ASP A 425 7.63 7.66 1.66
N TRP A 426 8.27 8.10 0.58
CA TRP A 426 9.49 7.50 0.05
C TRP A 426 10.72 7.82 0.90
N GLY A 427 10.72 8.96 1.60
CA GLY A 427 11.81 9.41 2.45
C GLY A 427 11.96 8.57 3.71
N GLU A 428 10.86 8.07 4.25
CA GLU A 428 10.80 7.20 5.42
C GLU A 428 10.66 5.71 5.09
N GLY A 429 10.46 5.37 3.81
CA GLY A 429 10.34 3.99 3.36
C GLY A 429 9.07 3.29 3.81
N THR A 430 8.07 4.02 4.30
CA THR A 430 6.77 3.51 4.78
C THR A 430 5.76 3.30 3.67
N GLN A 431 6.11 3.64 2.42
CA GLN A 431 5.19 3.59 1.28
C GLN A 431 4.67 2.18 0.99
N ILE A 432 3.37 2.10 0.63
CA ILE A 432 2.74 0.92 0.02
C ILE A 432 2.48 1.13 -1.48
N GLU A 433 2.71 2.34 -2.01
CA GLU A 433 2.76 2.57 -3.45
C GLU A 433 3.72 1.57 -4.08
N PRO A 434 3.35 0.90 -5.19
CA PRO A 434 4.19 -0.14 -5.78
C PRO A 434 5.61 0.32 -6.08
N SER A 435 6.59 -0.42 -5.59
CA SER A 435 8.02 -0.19 -5.77
C SER A 435 8.68 -1.31 -6.57
N ARG A 436 9.88 -1.06 -7.08
CA ARG A 436 10.66 -2.09 -7.76
C ARG A 436 11.11 -3.21 -6.82
N GLU A 437 11.18 -2.92 -5.52
CA GLU A 437 11.61 -3.86 -4.48
C GLU A 437 10.48 -4.78 -4.00
N PHE A 438 9.27 -4.22 -3.83
CA PHE A 438 8.15 -4.94 -3.22
C PHE A 438 7.01 -5.24 -4.19
N GLY A 439 7.03 -4.67 -5.41
CA GLY A 439 5.94 -4.82 -6.37
C GLY A 439 4.62 -4.33 -5.80
N TYR A 440 3.61 -5.14 -5.91
CA TYR A 440 2.23 -4.86 -5.44
C TYR A 440 1.88 -5.60 -4.15
N ARG A 441 2.83 -6.23 -3.48
CA ARG A 441 2.63 -7.16 -2.37
C ARG A 441 1.73 -6.59 -1.27
N ASP A 442 2.00 -5.37 -0.82
CA ASP A 442 1.26 -4.77 0.30
C ASP A 442 -0.19 -4.45 -0.11
N LEU A 443 -0.42 -4.05 -1.38
CA LEU A 443 -1.77 -3.87 -1.94
C LEU A 443 -2.51 -5.19 -2.12
N GLU A 444 -1.82 -6.27 -2.47
CA GLU A 444 -2.41 -7.62 -2.56
C GLU A 444 -2.84 -8.14 -1.18
N CYS A 445 -2.08 -7.81 -0.14
CA CYS A 445 -2.46 -8.10 1.24
C CYS A 445 -3.73 -7.34 1.64
N LEU A 446 -3.85 -6.05 1.28
CA LEU A 446 -5.08 -5.28 1.52
C LEU A 446 -6.29 -5.85 0.77
N GLN A 447 -6.12 -6.34 -0.46
CA GLN A 447 -7.22 -7.01 -1.18
C GLN A 447 -7.75 -8.20 -0.41
N LEU A 448 -6.87 -9.05 0.14
CA LEU A 448 -7.27 -10.20 0.94
C LEU A 448 -7.99 -9.75 2.21
N LEU A 449 -7.45 -8.77 2.91
CA LEU A 449 -8.07 -8.21 4.12
C LEU A 449 -9.47 -7.64 3.81
N ARG A 450 -9.64 -6.95 2.68
CA ARG A 450 -10.93 -6.40 2.27
C ARG A 450 -11.92 -7.50 1.87
N GLN A 451 -11.46 -8.54 1.19
CA GLN A 451 -12.29 -9.69 0.85
C GLN A 451 -12.83 -10.39 2.08
N ASP A 452 -11.99 -10.53 3.11
CA ASP A 452 -12.38 -11.10 4.40
C ASP A 452 -13.46 -10.26 5.11
N GLN A 453 -13.43 -8.94 4.94
CA GLN A 453 -14.40 -8.02 5.56
C GLN A 453 -15.72 -7.86 4.80
N GLU A 454 -15.71 -7.95 3.48
CA GLU A 454 -16.86 -7.65 2.61
C GLU A 454 -17.44 -8.89 1.91
N ASP A 455 -16.93 -10.08 2.21
CA ASP A 455 -17.35 -11.34 1.59
C ASP A 455 -17.41 -11.24 0.05
N GLU A 456 -18.59 -11.51 -0.53
CA GLU A 456 -18.80 -11.53 -1.98
C GLU A 456 -18.84 -10.14 -2.65
N GLN A 457 -18.87 -9.05 -1.88
CA GLN A 457 -19.01 -7.70 -2.44
C GLN A 457 -17.70 -7.15 -3.02
N PHE A 458 -16.55 -7.51 -2.43
CA PHE A 458 -15.24 -7.10 -2.93
C PHE A 458 -14.56 -8.22 -3.74
N GLN A 459 -14.74 -8.21 -5.07
CA GLN A 459 -14.26 -9.26 -5.97
C GLN A 459 -13.03 -8.83 -6.80
N MET A 460 -12.11 -8.07 -6.22
CA MET A 460 -10.89 -7.68 -6.91
C MET A 460 -9.84 -8.79 -6.84
N SER A 461 -9.16 -9.05 -7.95
CA SER A 461 -8.04 -9.99 -8.01
C SER A 461 -6.71 -9.25 -8.04
N LYS A 462 -5.63 -9.93 -7.65
CA LYS A 462 -4.25 -9.42 -7.76
C LYS A 462 -3.94 -8.89 -9.16
N ALA A 463 -4.44 -9.55 -10.22
CA ALA A 463 -4.23 -9.10 -11.60
C ALA A 463 -4.89 -7.76 -11.91
N SER A 464 -5.94 -7.35 -11.19
CA SER A 464 -6.59 -6.05 -11.38
C SER A 464 -5.68 -4.88 -11.03
N LEU A 465 -4.78 -5.05 -10.06
CA LEU A 465 -3.84 -4.01 -9.62
C LEU A 465 -2.84 -3.58 -10.71
N ARG A 466 -2.68 -4.36 -11.79
CA ARG A 466 -1.78 -4.02 -12.90
C ARG A 466 -2.43 -3.12 -13.96
N LEU A 467 -3.76 -3.02 -13.96
CA LEU A 467 -4.49 -2.24 -14.97
C LEU A 467 -4.24 -0.73 -14.88
N PRO A 468 -4.19 -0.09 -13.71
CA PRO A 468 -3.88 1.33 -13.61
C PRO A 468 -2.49 1.70 -14.18
N TYR A 469 -1.50 0.81 -14.02
CA TYR A 469 -0.17 1.02 -14.61
C TYR A 469 -0.20 0.98 -16.14
N ARG A 470 -0.94 0.04 -16.73
CA ARG A 470 -1.14 -0.04 -18.19
C ARG A 470 -1.81 1.24 -18.73
N LEU A 471 -2.84 1.72 -18.03
CA LEU A 471 -3.51 2.98 -18.39
C LEU A 471 -2.56 4.18 -18.32
N LEU A 472 -1.75 4.27 -17.25
CA LEU A 472 -0.73 5.32 -17.10
C LEU A 472 0.26 5.32 -18.26
N LEU A 473 0.72 4.14 -18.69
CA LEU A 473 1.64 4.02 -19.82
C LEU A 473 1.01 4.51 -21.13
N LEU A 474 -0.26 4.20 -21.39
CA LEU A 474 -0.98 4.70 -22.56
C LEU A 474 -1.11 6.23 -22.52
N ARG A 475 -1.48 6.82 -21.37
CA ARG A 475 -1.56 8.27 -21.21
C ARG A 475 -0.20 8.96 -21.44
N ARG A 476 0.86 8.42 -20.83
CA ARG A 476 2.23 8.96 -21.00
C ARG A 476 2.76 8.84 -22.43
N ALA A 477 2.34 7.83 -23.15
CA ALA A 477 2.72 7.61 -24.55
C ALA A 477 1.85 8.40 -25.55
N GLY A 478 0.79 9.08 -25.08
CA GLY A 478 -0.18 9.74 -25.97
C GLY A 478 -0.94 8.76 -26.86
N ARG A 479 -1.13 7.52 -26.39
CA ARG A 479 -1.81 6.43 -27.14
C ARG A 479 -3.27 6.34 -26.74
N GLY A 480 -4.15 6.18 -27.74
CA GLY A 480 -5.60 6.22 -27.55
C GLY A 480 -6.11 7.66 -27.43
N ASN A 481 -7.42 7.84 -27.59
CA ASN A 481 -8.04 9.15 -27.35
C ASN A 481 -8.45 9.32 -25.88
N ASP A 482 -8.46 10.57 -25.39
CA ASP A 482 -8.73 10.87 -23.98
C ASP A 482 -10.08 10.33 -23.52
N ALA A 483 -11.13 10.39 -24.32
CA ALA A 483 -12.46 9.91 -23.98
C ALA A 483 -12.47 8.38 -23.72
N THR A 484 -11.73 7.62 -24.53
CA THR A 484 -11.59 6.16 -24.33
C THR A 484 -10.79 5.86 -23.05
N LEU A 485 -9.68 6.57 -22.83
CA LEU A 485 -8.86 6.39 -21.63
C LEU A 485 -9.63 6.79 -20.36
N ASP A 486 -10.41 7.87 -20.39
CA ASP A 486 -11.29 8.27 -19.29
C ASP A 486 -12.39 7.24 -19.02
N GLN A 487 -12.92 6.62 -20.08
CA GLN A 487 -13.90 5.53 -19.90
C GLN A 487 -13.25 4.29 -19.28
N ILE A 488 -12.03 3.93 -19.66
CA ILE A 488 -11.27 2.84 -19.02
C ILE A 488 -11.07 3.13 -17.54
N ALA A 489 -10.61 4.34 -17.19
CA ALA A 489 -10.45 4.77 -15.79
C ALA A 489 -11.78 4.67 -15.02
N ARG A 490 -12.88 5.10 -15.63
CA ARG A 490 -14.23 4.99 -15.05
C ARG A 490 -14.63 3.53 -14.81
N GLN A 491 -14.40 2.63 -15.76
CA GLN A 491 -14.71 1.20 -15.55
C GLN A 491 -13.91 0.62 -14.37
N MET A 492 -12.61 0.94 -14.26
CA MET A 492 -11.80 0.55 -13.10
C MET A 492 -12.38 1.10 -11.80
N SER A 493 -12.74 2.38 -11.77
CA SER A 493 -13.28 3.03 -10.57
C SER A 493 -14.63 2.46 -10.11
N LEU A 494 -15.37 1.86 -11.02
CA LEU A 494 -16.64 1.16 -10.76
C LEU A 494 -16.46 -0.33 -10.45
N GLY A 495 -15.20 -0.82 -10.36
CA GLY A 495 -14.92 -2.23 -10.14
C GLY A 495 -15.18 -3.14 -11.35
N LYS A 496 -15.50 -2.57 -12.52
CA LYS A 496 -15.75 -3.31 -13.76
C LYS A 496 -14.45 -3.68 -14.47
N VAL A 497 -13.67 -4.52 -13.78
CA VAL A 497 -12.29 -4.86 -14.16
C VAL A 497 -12.20 -5.60 -15.49
N LYS A 498 -13.18 -6.46 -15.80
CA LYS A 498 -13.21 -7.22 -17.05
C LYS A 498 -13.37 -6.30 -18.26
N GLU A 499 -14.31 -5.37 -18.18
CA GLU A 499 -14.57 -4.38 -19.21
C GLU A 499 -13.37 -3.44 -19.39
N ALA A 500 -12.80 -2.94 -18.30
CA ALA A 500 -11.60 -2.11 -18.34
C ALA A 500 -10.44 -2.81 -19.02
N ARG A 501 -10.21 -4.10 -18.72
CA ARG A 501 -9.17 -4.92 -19.35
C ARG A 501 -9.38 -5.08 -20.83
N GLN A 502 -10.58 -5.42 -21.26
CA GLN A 502 -10.91 -5.59 -22.69
C GLN A 502 -10.67 -4.30 -23.48
N MET A 503 -11.08 -3.16 -22.91
CA MET A 503 -10.84 -1.85 -23.52
C MET A 503 -9.35 -1.51 -23.61
N LEU A 504 -8.56 -1.76 -22.55
CA LEU A 504 -7.11 -1.59 -22.57
C LEU A 504 -6.46 -2.41 -23.67
N GLU A 505 -6.81 -3.71 -23.77
CA GLU A 505 -6.29 -4.61 -24.78
C GLU A 505 -6.65 -4.19 -26.20
N SER A 506 -7.81 -3.55 -26.42
CA SER A 506 -8.18 -2.98 -27.71
C SER A 506 -7.26 -1.82 -28.06
N VAL A 507 -7.11 -0.83 -27.15
CA VAL A 507 -6.25 0.33 -27.38
C VAL A 507 -4.79 -0.07 -27.59
N GLU A 508 -4.31 -1.10 -26.90
CA GLU A 508 -2.92 -1.60 -27.04
C GLU A 508 -2.68 -2.30 -28.40
N ARG A 509 -3.70 -2.96 -28.97
CA ARG A 509 -3.61 -3.61 -30.28
C ARG A 509 -3.70 -2.63 -31.45
N ASP A 510 -4.49 -1.58 -31.30
CA ASP A 510 -4.75 -0.60 -32.37
C ASP A 510 -3.60 0.40 -32.55
N ASN A 511 -2.54 0.30 -31.75
CA ASN A 511 -1.35 1.15 -31.71
C ASN A 511 -0.05 0.33 -31.68
#